data_8657611a429d6df0a56874cdd0e92972
#
_entry.id   8657611a429d6df0a56874cdd0e92972
#
_cell.length_a   1.000
_cell.length_b   1.000
_cell.length_c   1.000
_cell.angle_alpha   90.00
_cell.angle_beta   90.00
_cell.angle_gamma   90.00
#
_symmetry.space_group_name_H-M   'P 1'
#
loop_
_entity.id
_entity.type
_entity.pdbx_description
1 polymer ?
#
loop_
_entity_poly.entity_id
_entity_poly.type
_entity_poly.pdbx_seq_one_letter_code
_entity_poly.pdbx_strand_id
1 'polypeptide(L)'
;MAPKKKVSALLKLQIQAGKANPAPPLGPALGSHGVNIMDFCKQYNAAAQDKMGQVIPVEITVYEDRSFTFILKTPPAAALLKKAAGIQKGTENPLTHKVGSVTKAQVREIAEIKMADLSARDVEAGMKIIAGTARSMGITVTD
;
A
#
# COMPACT_ATOMS: atom_id res chain seq x y z
N MET A 1 14.45 9.35 -28.89
CA MET A 1 14.31 8.63 -27.60
C MET A 1 14.95 9.44 -26.50
N ALA A 2 14.20 9.69 -25.44
CA ALA A 2 14.82 10.26 -24.26
C ALA A 2 15.89 9.27 -23.72
N PRO A 3 17.09 9.74 -23.32
CA PRO A 3 18.08 8.85 -22.76
C PRO A 3 17.53 8.16 -21.52
N LYS A 4 17.70 6.86 -21.45
CA LYS A 4 17.31 6.11 -20.27
C LYS A 4 18.24 6.50 -19.13
N LYS A 5 17.67 7.11 -18.11
CA LYS A 5 18.41 7.43 -16.90
C LYS A 5 18.75 6.16 -16.14
N LYS A 6 19.95 6.07 -15.60
CA LYS A 6 20.31 4.93 -14.77
C LYS A 6 19.64 5.04 -13.42
N VAL A 7 19.05 3.93 -12.98
CA VAL A 7 18.43 3.83 -11.67
C VAL A 7 19.53 3.73 -10.60
N SER A 8 19.52 4.67 -9.67
CA SER A 8 20.43 4.65 -8.52
C SER A 8 19.85 3.78 -7.39
N ALA A 9 18.56 3.90 -7.13
CA ALA A 9 17.90 3.14 -6.08
C ALA A 9 16.41 2.99 -6.37
N LEU A 10 15.85 1.93 -5.84
CA LEU A 10 14.41 1.68 -5.84
C LEU A 10 13.92 1.60 -4.39
N LEU A 11 13.00 2.47 -4.03
CA LEU A 11 12.45 2.56 -2.68
C LEU A 11 10.97 2.20 -2.69
N LYS A 12 10.55 1.44 -1.69
CA LYS A 12 9.12 1.09 -1.50
C LYS A 12 8.72 1.56 -0.12
N LEU A 13 7.75 2.47 -0.07
CA LEU A 13 7.27 3.06 1.17
C LEU A 13 5.76 3.00 1.24
N GLN A 14 5.24 3.01 2.46
CA GLN A 14 3.80 3.11 2.72
C GLN A 14 3.54 4.42 3.44
N ILE A 15 2.73 5.28 2.85
CA ILE A 15 2.48 6.63 3.35
C ILE A 15 0.98 6.86 3.34
N GLN A 16 0.47 7.53 4.37
CA GLN A 16 -0.93 7.95 4.36
C GLN A 16 -1.17 9.01 3.30
N ALA A 17 -2.18 8.81 2.48
CA ALA A 17 -2.53 9.75 1.42
C ALA A 17 -2.84 11.13 1.99
N GLY A 18 -2.25 12.15 1.39
CA GLY A 18 -2.41 13.54 1.82
C GLY A 18 -1.60 13.95 3.05
N LYS A 19 -0.84 13.04 3.65
CA LYS A 19 -0.05 13.29 4.87
C LYS A 19 1.44 13.07 4.68
N ALA A 20 1.93 13.02 3.45
CA ALA A 20 3.37 12.93 3.22
C ALA A 20 4.06 14.21 3.73
N ASN A 21 5.08 14.03 4.54
CA ASN A 21 5.87 15.13 5.09
C ASN A 21 7.33 14.68 5.24
N PRO A 22 8.28 15.64 5.47
CA PRO A 22 9.69 15.29 5.60
C PRO A 22 10.07 14.50 6.85
N ALA A 23 9.13 14.23 7.74
CA ALA A 23 9.38 13.44 8.94
C ALA A 23 9.65 11.96 8.60
N PRO A 24 10.32 11.19 9.48
CA PRO A 24 10.49 9.76 9.26
C PRO A 24 9.15 9.06 8.96
N PRO A 25 9.11 8.05 8.07
CA PRO A 25 10.26 7.40 7.43
C PRO A 25 10.74 8.04 6.12
N LEU A 26 10.10 9.10 5.63
CA LEU A 26 10.42 9.71 4.33
C LEU A 26 11.76 10.42 4.32
N GLY A 27 12.04 11.23 5.34
CA GLY A 27 13.26 12.03 5.41
C GLY A 27 14.54 11.19 5.21
N PRO A 28 14.79 10.20 6.08
CA PRO A 28 15.98 9.36 5.96
C PRO A 28 16.02 8.55 4.67
N ALA A 29 14.88 8.01 4.22
CA ALA A 29 14.81 7.16 3.04
C ALA A 29 15.16 7.93 1.76
N LEU A 30 14.63 9.14 1.60
CA LEU A 30 14.85 9.97 0.41
C LEU A 30 16.12 10.80 0.54
N GLY A 31 16.40 11.29 1.73
CA GLY A 31 17.57 12.13 1.98
C GLY A 31 18.89 11.43 1.70
N SER A 32 19.00 10.14 2.02
CA SER A 32 20.21 9.34 1.75
C SER A 32 20.54 9.22 0.26
N HIS A 33 19.54 9.39 -0.60
CA HIS A 33 19.71 9.33 -2.06
C HIS A 33 19.74 10.71 -2.73
N GLY A 34 19.71 11.78 -1.94
CA GLY A 34 19.79 13.14 -2.46
C GLY A 34 18.54 13.64 -3.17
N VAL A 35 17.41 12.99 -2.95
CA VAL A 35 16.11 13.37 -3.53
C VAL A 35 15.54 14.57 -2.79
N ASN A 36 14.90 15.48 -3.54
CA ASN A 36 14.19 16.61 -2.93
C ASN A 36 12.89 16.11 -2.26
N ILE A 37 12.93 16.02 -0.94
CA ILE A 37 11.82 15.49 -0.13
C ILE A 37 10.57 16.34 -0.28
N MET A 38 10.72 17.66 -0.30
CA MET A 38 9.58 18.58 -0.40
C MET A 38 8.83 18.43 -1.73
N ASP A 39 9.56 18.31 -2.82
CA ASP A 39 8.97 18.08 -4.15
C ASP A 39 8.23 16.76 -4.19
N PHE A 40 8.82 15.71 -3.64
CA PHE A 40 8.17 14.40 -3.53
C PHE A 40 6.87 14.50 -2.74
N CYS A 41 6.90 15.13 -1.58
CA CYS A 41 5.71 15.29 -0.73
C CYS A 41 4.59 16.04 -1.46
N LYS A 42 4.91 17.11 -2.17
CA LYS A 42 3.93 17.88 -2.97
C LYS A 42 3.31 17.03 -4.05
N GLN A 43 4.12 16.33 -4.83
CA GLN A 43 3.64 15.50 -5.94
C GLN A 43 2.82 14.31 -5.42
N TYR A 44 3.29 13.67 -4.36
CA TYR A 44 2.57 12.55 -3.74
C TYR A 44 1.21 12.98 -3.18
N ASN A 45 1.17 14.07 -2.43
CA ASN A 45 -0.07 14.56 -1.85
C ASN A 45 -1.07 14.96 -2.95
N ALA A 46 -0.61 15.57 -4.03
CA ALA A 46 -1.45 15.91 -5.17
C ALA A 46 -2.00 14.64 -5.87
N ALA A 47 -1.14 13.65 -6.09
CA ALA A 47 -1.52 12.39 -6.76
C ALA A 47 -2.44 11.53 -5.89
N ALA A 48 -2.26 11.56 -4.57
CA ALA A 48 -3.03 10.75 -3.63
C ALA A 48 -4.24 11.48 -3.04
N GLN A 49 -4.58 12.66 -3.57
CA GLN A 49 -5.66 13.49 -3.04
C GLN A 49 -7.01 12.78 -3.04
N ASP A 50 -7.29 11.97 -4.07
CA ASP A 50 -8.52 11.19 -4.18
C ASP A 50 -8.63 10.04 -3.17
N LYS A 51 -7.52 9.70 -2.54
CA LYS A 51 -7.41 8.54 -1.64
C LYS A 51 -7.05 8.95 -0.21
N MET A 52 -7.39 10.18 0.16
CA MET A 52 -7.07 10.70 1.49
C MET A 52 -7.57 9.79 2.61
N GLY A 53 -6.76 9.65 3.64
CA GLY A 53 -7.07 8.81 4.80
C GLY A 53 -6.72 7.33 4.62
N GLN A 54 -6.31 6.91 3.43
CA GLN A 54 -5.86 5.54 3.17
C GLN A 54 -4.34 5.47 3.16
N VAL A 55 -3.81 4.33 3.57
CA VAL A 55 -2.37 4.06 3.41
C VAL A 55 -2.14 3.61 1.98
N ILE A 56 -1.33 4.36 1.23
CA ILE A 56 -1.03 4.06 -0.17
C ILE A 56 0.44 3.67 -0.28
N PRO A 57 0.75 2.45 -0.72
CA PRO A 57 2.12 2.08 -1.03
C PRO A 57 2.61 2.88 -2.23
N VAL A 58 3.83 3.39 -2.15
CA VAL A 58 4.47 4.09 -3.24
C VAL A 58 5.80 3.42 -3.57
N GLU A 59 6.05 3.22 -4.84
CA GLU A 59 7.32 2.73 -5.35
C GLU A 59 8.05 3.89 -6.02
N ILE A 60 9.17 4.29 -5.42
CA ILE A 60 9.96 5.45 -5.86
C ILE A 60 11.21 4.94 -6.56
N THR A 61 11.42 5.36 -7.80
CA THR A 61 12.65 5.10 -8.53
C THR A 61 13.51 6.34 -8.50
N VAL A 62 14.71 6.25 -7.92
CA VAL A 62 15.67 7.33 -7.84
C VAL A 62 16.74 7.12 -8.92
N TYR A 63 17.03 8.16 -9.69
CA TYR A 63 18.01 8.13 -10.75
C TYR A 63 19.34 8.76 -10.31
N GLU A 64 20.41 8.49 -11.03
CA GLU A 64 21.76 9.01 -10.73
C GLU A 64 21.85 10.54 -10.76
N ASP A 65 21.00 11.20 -11.54
CA ASP A 65 20.94 12.66 -11.62
C ASP A 65 20.12 13.30 -10.49
N ARG A 66 19.75 12.52 -9.46
CA ARG A 66 18.93 12.93 -8.32
C ARG A 66 17.47 13.21 -8.67
N SER A 67 17.06 12.91 -9.89
CA SER A 67 15.63 12.92 -10.22
C SER A 67 14.96 11.67 -9.71
N PHE A 68 13.64 11.70 -9.63
CA PHE A 68 12.86 10.55 -9.18
C PHE A 68 11.56 10.43 -9.97
N THR A 69 11.08 9.20 -10.04
CA THR A 69 9.71 8.92 -10.47
C THR A 69 9.05 8.05 -9.42
N PHE A 70 7.74 8.11 -9.33
CA PHE A 70 7.02 7.27 -8.38
C PHE A 70 5.75 6.72 -9.00
N ILE A 71 5.34 5.55 -8.51
CA ILE A 71 4.12 4.87 -8.91
C ILE A 71 3.31 4.60 -7.65
N LEU A 72 2.05 5.01 -7.66
CA LEU A 72 1.13 4.71 -6.57
C LEU A 72 0.52 3.32 -6.80
N LYS A 73 0.55 2.51 -5.76
CA LYS A 73 -0.09 1.19 -5.75
C LYS A 73 -1.47 1.29 -5.11
N THR A 74 -2.23 0.21 -5.17
CA THR A 74 -3.49 0.11 -4.43
C THR A 74 -3.21 0.00 -2.93
N PRO A 75 -4.17 0.39 -2.05
CA PRO A 75 -3.97 0.23 -0.60
C PRO A 75 -3.60 -1.21 -0.24
N PRO A 76 -2.76 -1.42 0.81
CA PRO A 76 -2.42 -2.78 1.23
C PRO A 76 -3.67 -3.57 1.61
N ALA A 77 -3.69 -4.85 1.29
CA ALA A 77 -4.81 -5.74 1.65
C ALA A 77 -5.07 -5.71 3.16
N ALA A 78 -4.00 -5.66 3.95
CA ALA A 78 -4.11 -5.56 5.42
C ALA A 78 -4.86 -4.31 5.87
N ALA A 79 -4.60 -3.15 5.27
CA ALA A 79 -5.30 -1.91 5.60
C ALA A 79 -6.78 -1.97 5.23
N LEU A 80 -7.10 -2.51 4.07
CA LEU A 80 -8.48 -2.68 3.60
C LEU A 80 -9.25 -3.65 4.49
N LEU A 81 -8.62 -4.76 4.88
CA LEU A 81 -9.23 -5.75 5.78
C LEU A 81 -9.47 -5.18 7.17
N LYS A 82 -8.53 -4.43 7.72
CA LYS A 82 -8.72 -3.77 9.02
C LYS A 82 -9.90 -2.80 8.99
N LYS A 83 -10.01 -2.03 7.92
CA LYS A 83 -11.12 -1.10 7.73
C LYS A 83 -12.46 -1.84 7.62
N ALA A 84 -12.52 -2.91 6.84
CA ALA A 84 -13.72 -3.71 6.65
C ALA A 84 -14.16 -4.42 7.94
N ALA A 85 -13.20 -4.93 8.71
CA ALA A 85 -13.47 -5.59 9.99
C ALA A 85 -13.67 -4.62 11.16
N GLY A 86 -13.38 -3.33 10.97
CA GLY A 86 -13.51 -2.32 12.01
C GLY A 86 -12.46 -2.42 13.12
N ILE A 87 -11.29 -2.98 12.82
CA ILE A 87 -10.20 -3.14 13.78
C ILE A 87 -9.02 -2.24 13.42
N GLN A 88 -8.22 -1.88 14.42
CA GLN A 88 -7.04 -1.04 14.21
C GLN A 88 -5.78 -1.85 13.99
N LYS A 89 -5.68 -3.04 14.56
CA LYS A 89 -4.50 -3.89 14.47
C LYS A 89 -4.90 -5.36 14.35
N GLY A 90 -4.16 -6.11 13.55
CA GLY A 90 -4.29 -7.57 13.48
C GLY A 90 -3.74 -8.25 14.73
N THR A 91 -4.00 -9.55 14.88
CA THR A 91 -3.53 -10.32 16.01
C THR A 91 -2.06 -10.74 15.84
N GLU A 92 -1.40 -10.96 16.95
CA GLU A 92 -0.06 -11.56 16.98
C GLU A 92 -0.11 -13.09 16.86
N ASN A 93 -1.24 -13.69 17.25
CA ASN A 93 -1.43 -15.13 17.17
C ASN A 93 -2.73 -15.47 16.44
N PRO A 94 -2.71 -15.57 15.09
CA PRO A 94 -3.92 -15.78 14.30
C PRO A 94 -4.53 -17.18 14.47
N LEU A 95 -3.79 -18.13 14.99
CA LEU A 95 -4.31 -19.49 15.19
C LEU A 95 -5.27 -19.57 16.39
N THR A 96 -4.95 -18.87 17.46
CA THR A 96 -5.70 -18.96 18.71
C THR A 96 -6.52 -17.72 19.03
N HIS A 97 -6.17 -16.57 18.45
CA HIS A 97 -6.80 -15.30 18.77
C HIS A 97 -7.36 -14.63 17.52
N LYS A 98 -8.68 -14.58 17.44
CA LYS A 98 -9.38 -13.88 16.33
C LYS A 98 -9.81 -12.49 16.81
N VAL A 99 -9.53 -11.48 16.00
CA VAL A 99 -9.76 -10.07 16.36
C VAL A 99 -10.92 -9.42 15.61
N GLY A 100 -11.44 -10.07 14.58
CA GLY A 100 -12.55 -9.53 13.81
C GLY A 100 -13.05 -10.51 12.76
N SER A 101 -14.02 -10.06 11.98
CA SER A 101 -14.58 -10.83 10.89
C SER A 101 -14.97 -9.93 9.73
N VAL A 102 -14.94 -10.50 8.52
CA VAL A 102 -15.42 -9.86 7.29
C VAL A 102 -16.31 -10.85 6.54
N THR A 103 -17.22 -10.32 5.74
CA THR A 103 -18.07 -11.16 4.89
C THR A 103 -17.38 -11.45 3.57
N LYS A 104 -17.86 -12.47 2.85
CA LYS A 104 -17.36 -12.76 1.50
C LYS A 104 -17.59 -11.59 0.55
N ALA A 105 -18.69 -10.85 0.70
CA ALA A 105 -18.96 -9.65 -0.09
C ALA A 105 -17.86 -8.59 0.12
N GLN A 106 -17.45 -8.36 1.36
CA GLN A 106 -16.36 -7.42 1.69
C GLN A 106 -15.02 -7.90 1.12
N VAL A 107 -14.72 -9.19 1.21
CA VAL A 107 -13.51 -9.79 0.62
C VAL A 107 -13.52 -9.60 -0.90
N ARG A 108 -14.66 -9.76 -1.55
CA ARG A 108 -14.82 -9.55 -2.99
C ARG A 108 -14.55 -8.09 -3.38
N GLU A 109 -15.09 -7.14 -2.64
CA GLU A 109 -14.83 -5.71 -2.88
C GLU A 109 -13.35 -5.38 -2.79
N ILE A 110 -12.67 -5.90 -1.76
CA ILE A 110 -11.23 -5.70 -1.58
C ILE A 110 -10.46 -6.33 -2.74
N ALA A 111 -10.83 -7.54 -3.15
CA ALA A 111 -10.20 -8.21 -4.30
C ALA A 111 -10.37 -7.42 -5.59
N GLU A 112 -11.54 -6.87 -5.84
CA GLU A 112 -11.80 -6.03 -7.02
C GLU A 112 -10.94 -4.77 -7.02
N ILE A 113 -10.79 -4.11 -5.87
CA ILE A 113 -9.92 -2.93 -5.74
C ILE A 113 -8.46 -3.28 -6.03
N LYS A 114 -8.02 -4.45 -5.59
CA LYS A 114 -6.61 -4.87 -5.73
C LYS A 114 -6.30 -5.65 -7.00
N MET A 115 -7.27 -5.94 -7.85
CA MET A 115 -7.04 -6.76 -9.06
C MET A 115 -5.91 -6.24 -9.94
N ALA A 116 -5.69 -4.92 -9.96
CA ALA A 116 -4.59 -4.32 -10.72
C ALA A 116 -3.21 -4.77 -10.21
N ASP A 117 -3.08 -5.08 -8.93
CA ASP A 117 -1.82 -5.46 -8.28
C ASP A 117 -1.71 -6.96 -7.99
N LEU A 118 -2.82 -7.70 -8.08
CA LEU A 118 -2.84 -9.13 -7.79
C LEU A 118 -2.44 -9.97 -9.00
N SER A 119 -1.80 -11.10 -8.74
CA SER A 119 -1.47 -12.11 -9.76
C SER A 119 -2.61 -13.11 -9.97
N ALA A 120 -3.84 -12.70 -9.73
CA ALA A 120 -5.02 -13.54 -9.84
C ALA A 120 -5.61 -13.48 -11.25
N ARG A 121 -6.15 -14.58 -11.72
CA ARG A 121 -6.82 -14.64 -13.03
C ARG A 121 -8.17 -13.93 -13.03
N ASP A 122 -8.89 -14.05 -11.94
CA ASP A 122 -10.23 -13.52 -11.77
C ASP A 122 -10.46 -13.08 -10.33
N VAL A 123 -11.65 -12.51 -10.07
CA VAL A 123 -12.01 -12.02 -8.74
C VAL A 123 -12.05 -13.14 -7.71
N GLU A 124 -12.49 -14.35 -8.08
CA GLU A 124 -12.54 -15.48 -7.15
C GLU A 124 -11.15 -15.89 -6.67
N ALA A 125 -10.18 -15.94 -7.57
CA ALA A 125 -8.79 -16.19 -7.20
C ALA A 125 -8.25 -15.06 -6.33
N GLY A 126 -8.58 -13.80 -6.65
CA GLY A 126 -8.24 -12.65 -5.82
C GLY A 126 -8.83 -12.73 -4.43
N MET A 127 -10.09 -13.19 -4.32
CA MET A 127 -10.74 -13.39 -3.02
C MET A 127 -10.01 -14.41 -2.15
N LYS A 128 -9.49 -15.48 -2.75
CA LYS A 128 -8.69 -16.47 -2.01
C LYS A 128 -7.40 -15.88 -1.46
N ILE A 129 -6.73 -15.02 -2.23
CA ILE A 129 -5.53 -14.32 -1.78
C ILE A 129 -5.86 -13.41 -0.59
N ILE A 130 -6.92 -12.62 -0.71
CA ILE A 130 -7.35 -11.71 0.35
C ILE A 130 -7.80 -12.49 1.59
N ALA A 131 -8.54 -13.58 1.42
CA ALA A 131 -8.96 -14.44 2.53
C ALA A 131 -7.76 -15.02 3.28
N GLY A 132 -6.71 -15.43 2.56
CA GLY A 132 -5.46 -15.89 3.17
C GLY A 132 -4.80 -14.80 4.01
N THR A 133 -4.76 -13.57 3.52
CA THR A 133 -4.26 -12.42 4.27
C THR A 133 -5.09 -12.17 5.52
N ALA A 134 -6.42 -12.21 5.40
CA ALA A 134 -7.32 -12.06 6.53
C ALA A 134 -7.06 -13.11 7.61
N ARG A 135 -6.90 -14.36 7.20
CA ARG A 135 -6.59 -15.47 8.11
C ARG A 135 -5.29 -15.21 8.86
N SER A 136 -4.24 -14.71 8.18
CA SER A 136 -2.95 -14.38 8.80
C SER A 136 -3.05 -13.23 9.81
N MET A 137 -4.09 -12.40 9.69
CA MET A 137 -4.33 -11.27 10.59
C MET A 137 -5.28 -11.61 11.73
N GLY A 138 -5.81 -12.84 11.78
CA GLY A 138 -6.81 -13.24 12.77
C GLY A 138 -8.21 -12.73 12.44
N ILE A 139 -8.50 -12.45 11.17
CA ILE A 139 -9.80 -12.03 10.69
C ILE A 139 -10.51 -13.26 10.08
N THR A 140 -11.71 -13.56 10.56
CA THR A 140 -12.51 -14.65 10.05
C THR A 140 -13.33 -14.18 8.85
N VAL A 141 -13.37 -15.00 7.80
CA VAL A 141 -14.24 -14.72 6.64
C VAL A 141 -15.55 -15.50 6.82
N THR A 142 -16.66 -14.79 6.85
CA THR A 142 -18.01 -15.35 6.99
C THR A 142 -18.78 -15.26 5.67
N ASP A 143 -19.86 -15.99 5.57
CA ASP A 143 -20.72 -15.95 4.38
C ASP A 143 -21.55 -14.68 4.29
#